data_10d970aed65edf131ed524d53173f1d4
#
_entry.id   10d970aed65edf131ed524d53173f1d4
#
_cell.length_a   1.000
_cell.length_b   1.000
_cell.length_c   1.000
_cell.angle_alpha   90.00
_cell.angle_beta   90.00
_cell.angle_gamma   90.00
#
_symmetry.space_group_name_H-M   'P 1'
#
loop_
_entity.id
_entity.type
_entity.pdbx_description
1 polymer ?
#
loop_
_entity_poly.entity_id
_entity_poly.type
_entity_poly.pdbx_seq_one_letter_code
_entity_poly.pdbx_strand_id
1 'polypeptide(L)'
;MHSYEAIHGQCPAVWQEDETGKPMHSWRVLILPYLEQERLYAQYNFDEPWNGPNNSKLVDQMPEIYRDPYSSHWTGETIYKLVLDEGSFSTTGEGRPLDDAVDGAASTIVVVEDRANPVNWMKPDGISINDAIAACLNKETCHCGAAETNYIKGSRFHNVATLDGAIHRIGSDADPELLRAAMRSADGVSPDLSELSCDTFVHKPGGYVGLVLYVLLLGLPGWFLRKRSTV
;
A
#
# COMPACT_ATOMS: atom_id res chain seq x y z
N MET A 1 -8.82 -1.36 -4.13
CA MET A 1 -9.06 -0.73 -5.45
C MET A 1 -9.76 -1.67 -6.41
N HIS A 2 -9.32 -2.90 -6.62
CA HIS A 2 -9.97 -3.86 -7.53
C HIS A 2 -11.46 -4.12 -7.25
N SER A 3 -11.85 -4.26 -5.97
CA SER A 3 -13.26 -4.44 -5.61
C SER A 3 -14.12 -3.21 -5.93
N TYR A 4 -13.55 -2.02 -5.84
CA TYR A 4 -14.20 -0.78 -6.25
C TYR A 4 -14.34 -0.75 -7.79
N GLU A 5 -13.24 -1.03 -8.51
CA GLU A 5 -13.21 -1.06 -9.97
C GLU A 5 -14.20 -2.08 -10.53
N ALA A 6 -14.28 -3.28 -9.96
CA ALA A 6 -15.22 -4.31 -10.39
C ALA A 6 -16.70 -3.88 -10.36
N ILE A 7 -17.06 -2.90 -9.53
CA ILE A 7 -18.43 -2.37 -9.40
C ILE A 7 -18.62 -1.09 -10.21
N HIS A 8 -17.61 -0.20 -10.23
CA HIS A 8 -17.69 1.12 -10.83
C HIS A 8 -17.11 1.18 -12.26
N GLY A 9 -16.42 0.12 -12.71
CA GLY A 9 -15.74 0.06 -14.01
C GLY A 9 -14.45 0.90 -14.08
N GLN A 10 -14.03 1.47 -12.94
CA GLN A 10 -12.83 2.32 -12.85
C GLN A 10 -12.28 2.31 -11.43
N CYS A 11 -10.97 2.52 -11.28
CA CYS A 11 -10.35 2.77 -9.98
C CYS A 11 -10.84 4.09 -9.39
N PRO A 12 -10.84 4.27 -8.05
CA PRO A 12 -11.23 5.53 -7.46
C PRO A 12 -10.25 6.64 -7.86
N ALA A 13 -10.77 7.83 -8.17
CA ALA A 13 -9.96 9.05 -8.25
C ALA A 13 -9.31 9.35 -6.89
N VAL A 14 -8.21 10.09 -6.87
CA VAL A 14 -7.54 10.51 -5.62
C VAL A 14 -8.51 11.26 -4.71
N TRP A 15 -9.40 12.05 -5.32
CA TRP A 15 -10.54 12.68 -4.67
C TRP A 15 -11.67 12.95 -5.66
N GLN A 16 -12.88 13.05 -5.14
CA GLN A 16 -14.01 13.63 -5.85
C GLN A 16 -14.02 15.16 -5.67
N GLU A 17 -14.51 15.86 -6.68
CA GLU A 17 -14.60 17.31 -6.75
C GLU A 17 -16.05 17.77 -6.76
N ASP A 18 -16.28 18.99 -6.29
CA ASP A 18 -17.56 19.68 -6.51
C ASP A 18 -17.64 20.26 -7.93
N GLU A 19 -18.78 20.87 -8.26
CA GLU A 19 -19.04 21.49 -9.56
C GLU A 19 -18.02 22.59 -9.95
N THR A 20 -17.26 23.10 -8.97
CA THR A 20 -16.24 24.13 -9.17
C THR A 20 -14.83 23.55 -9.30
N GLY A 21 -14.65 22.23 -9.20
CA GLY A 21 -13.37 21.55 -9.22
C GLY A 21 -12.65 21.54 -7.85
N LYS A 22 -13.37 21.87 -6.77
CA LYS A 22 -12.79 21.85 -5.42
C LYS A 22 -12.79 20.43 -4.86
N PRO A 23 -11.65 19.94 -4.31
CA PRO A 23 -11.58 18.62 -3.68
C PRO A 23 -12.54 18.50 -2.48
N MET A 24 -13.39 17.47 -2.50
CA MET A 24 -14.41 17.21 -1.51
C MET A 24 -14.14 15.96 -0.68
N HIS A 25 -13.93 14.81 -1.35
CA HIS A 25 -13.90 13.50 -0.70
C HIS A 25 -12.71 12.68 -1.16
N SER A 26 -11.94 12.18 -0.21
CA SER A 26 -10.75 11.36 -0.46
C SER A 26 -11.11 9.95 -0.98
N TRP A 27 -10.25 9.37 -1.81
CA TRP A 27 -10.32 7.97 -2.22
C TRP A 27 -10.46 7.01 -1.03
N ARG A 28 -9.88 7.35 0.13
CA ARG A 28 -9.94 6.52 1.34
C ARG A 28 -11.37 6.41 1.88
N VAL A 29 -12.17 7.47 1.71
CA VAL A 29 -13.59 7.45 2.06
C VAL A 29 -14.39 6.63 1.05
N LEU A 30 -14.09 6.79 -0.25
CA LEU A 30 -14.80 6.09 -1.33
C LEU A 30 -14.67 4.57 -1.25
N ILE A 31 -13.56 4.06 -0.75
CA ILE A 31 -13.31 2.62 -0.66
C ILE A 31 -13.74 1.99 0.66
N LEU A 32 -14.29 2.73 1.62
CA LEU A 32 -14.74 2.20 2.91
C LEU A 32 -15.66 0.98 2.80
N PRO A 33 -16.67 0.93 1.89
CA PRO A 33 -17.53 -0.24 1.73
C PRO A 33 -16.77 -1.53 1.37
N TYR A 34 -15.60 -1.40 0.73
CA TYR A 34 -14.75 -2.53 0.29
C TYR A 34 -13.71 -2.93 1.34
N LEU A 35 -13.75 -2.29 2.51
CA LEU A 35 -12.88 -2.51 3.66
C LEU A 35 -13.68 -2.95 4.90
N GLU A 36 -14.90 -3.47 4.69
CA GLU A 36 -15.83 -3.85 5.78
C GLU A 36 -16.17 -2.66 6.71
N GLN A 37 -16.23 -1.45 6.15
CA GLN A 37 -16.49 -0.20 6.86
C GLN A 37 -17.80 0.48 6.39
N GLU A 38 -18.80 -0.30 5.99
CA GLU A 38 -20.11 0.19 5.50
C GLU A 38 -20.81 1.08 6.53
N ARG A 39 -20.65 0.75 7.83
CA ARG A 39 -21.24 1.53 8.91
C ARG A 39 -20.64 2.92 9.01
N LEU A 40 -19.32 3.06 8.82
CA LEU A 40 -18.64 4.35 8.82
C LEU A 40 -18.98 5.13 7.55
N TYR A 41 -19.00 4.45 6.40
CA TYR A 41 -19.41 5.03 5.13
C TYR A 41 -20.83 5.62 5.19
N ALA A 42 -21.80 4.93 5.83
CA ALA A 42 -23.16 5.40 6.01
C ALA A 42 -23.28 6.62 6.95
N GLN A 43 -22.28 6.90 7.78
CA GLN A 43 -22.24 8.09 8.65
C GLN A 43 -21.62 9.30 7.95
N TYR A 44 -20.87 9.06 6.86
CA TYR A 44 -20.18 10.11 6.13
C TYR A 44 -21.19 10.88 5.27
N ASN A 45 -21.16 12.23 5.37
CA ASN A 45 -22.03 13.10 4.60
C ASN A 45 -21.33 13.58 3.33
N PHE A 46 -21.81 13.13 2.18
CA PHE A 46 -21.27 13.51 0.88
C PHE A 46 -21.77 14.88 0.38
N ASP A 47 -22.74 15.52 1.06
CA ASP A 47 -23.23 16.86 0.72
C ASP A 47 -22.37 17.98 1.32
N GLU A 48 -21.36 17.65 2.12
CA GLU A 48 -20.41 18.60 2.71
C GLU A 48 -18.96 18.13 2.48
N PRO A 49 -17.96 19.04 2.51
CA PRO A 49 -16.57 18.64 2.35
C PRO A 49 -16.09 17.73 3.50
N TRP A 50 -14.98 17.04 3.29
CA TRP A 50 -14.37 16.12 4.27
C TRP A 50 -14.17 16.75 5.67
N ASN A 51 -13.96 18.05 5.74
CA ASN A 51 -13.78 18.83 6.99
C ASN A 51 -15.04 19.62 7.40
N GLY A 52 -16.19 19.27 6.84
CA GLY A 52 -17.49 19.86 7.21
C GLY A 52 -17.90 19.50 8.63
N PRO A 53 -18.96 20.14 9.16
CA PRO A 53 -19.35 20.04 10.57
C PRO A 53 -19.77 18.65 11.04
N ASN A 54 -20.21 17.78 10.12
CA ASN A 54 -20.55 16.38 10.43
C ASN A 54 -19.35 15.47 10.19
N ASN A 55 -18.70 15.58 9.02
CA ASN A 55 -17.58 14.72 8.64
C ASN A 55 -16.37 14.89 9.59
N SER A 56 -16.08 16.11 10.05
CA SER A 56 -14.98 16.35 10.99
C SER A 56 -15.09 15.58 12.30
N LYS A 57 -16.30 15.14 12.69
CA LYS A 57 -16.52 14.31 13.89
C LYS A 57 -16.12 12.86 13.70
N LEU A 58 -15.88 12.43 12.46
CA LEU A 58 -15.51 11.07 12.13
C LEU A 58 -13.98 10.84 12.14
N VAL A 59 -13.17 11.87 12.37
CA VAL A 59 -11.72 11.78 12.34
C VAL A 59 -11.18 10.70 13.28
N ASP A 60 -11.75 10.58 14.47
CA ASP A 60 -11.35 9.60 15.47
C ASP A 60 -11.86 8.17 15.18
N GLN A 61 -12.69 8.01 14.15
CA GLN A 61 -13.20 6.72 13.68
C GLN A 61 -12.38 6.16 12.49
N MET A 62 -11.16 6.64 12.30
CA MET A 62 -10.28 6.16 11.24
C MET A 62 -10.16 4.63 11.28
N PRO A 63 -10.40 3.93 10.17
CA PRO A 63 -10.15 2.49 10.08
C PRO A 63 -8.70 2.12 10.41
N GLU A 64 -8.50 1.02 11.14
CA GLU A 64 -7.16 0.58 11.56
C GLU A 64 -6.23 0.33 10.37
N ILE A 65 -6.77 -0.08 9.23
CA ILE A 65 -6.01 -0.30 7.99
C ILE A 65 -5.30 0.97 7.47
N TYR A 66 -5.77 2.15 7.85
CA TYR A 66 -5.14 3.43 7.46
C TYR A 66 -4.09 3.91 8.47
N ARG A 67 -3.97 3.22 9.60
CA ARG A 67 -3.01 3.55 10.63
C ARG A 67 -1.59 3.19 10.20
N ASP A 68 -0.63 4.03 10.55
CA ASP A 68 0.77 3.63 10.55
C ASP A 68 1.00 2.58 11.66
N PRO A 69 1.34 1.32 11.32
CA PRO A 69 1.51 0.25 12.32
C PRO A 69 2.66 0.51 13.30
N TYR A 70 3.56 1.45 12.97
CA TYR A 70 4.70 1.81 13.81
C TYR A 70 4.46 3.08 14.65
N SER A 71 3.32 3.75 14.46
CA SER A 71 2.93 4.87 15.31
C SER A 71 2.30 4.38 16.61
N SER A 72 2.82 4.88 17.73
CA SER A 72 2.23 4.64 19.07
C SER A 72 1.01 5.52 19.36
N HIS A 73 0.74 6.52 18.51
CA HIS A 73 -0.32 7.50 18.72
C HIS A 73 -1.45 7.32 17.70
N TRP A 74 -2.68 7.40 18.20
CA TRP A 74 -3.88 7.45 17.37
C TRP A 74 -4.23 8.93 17.11
N THR A 75 -4.01 9.41 15.90
CA THR A 75 -4.15 10.82 15.56
C THR A 75 -5.23 11.12 14.52
N GLY A 76 -5.90 10.09 13.98
CA GLY A 76 -6.77 10.24 12.81
C GLY A 76 -6.00 10.61 11.53
N GLU A 77 -4.68 10.38 11.52
CA GLU A 77 -3.80 10.65 10.39
C GLU A 77 -3.26 9.37 9.78
N THR A 78 -3.05 9.41 8.49
CA THR A 78 -2.50 8.30 7.69
C THR A 78 -1.26 8.75 6.93
N ILE A 79 -0.38 7.80 6.67
CA ILE A 79 0.83 7.99 5.86
C ILE A 79 0.66 7.54 4.40
N TYR A 80 -0.44 6.83 4.10
CA TYR A 80 -0.68 6.24 2.78
C TYR A 80 -1.26 7.28 1.83
N LYS A 81 -0.53 7.59 0.74
CA LYS A 81 -0.93 8.55 -0.28
C LYS A 81 -0.95 7.92 -1.66
N LEU A 82 -1.92 8.32 -2.49
CA LEU A 82 -1.89 8.00 -3.91
C LEU A 82 -0.94 8.94 -4.64
N VAL A 83 -0.13 8.37 -5.53
CA VAL A 83 0.73 9.16 -6.43
C VAL A 83 -0.16 9.90 -7.42
N LEU A 84 -0.04 11.22 -7.47
CA LEU A 84 -0.82 12.11 -8.32
C LEU A 84 0.11 13.13 -8.97
N ASP A 85 0.39 12.94 -10.25
CA ASP A 85 1.23 13.83 -11.03
C ASP A 85 0.94 13.63 -12.52
N GLU A 86 1.50 14.47 -13.37
CA GLU A 86 1.45 14.28 -14.81
C GLU A 86 2.13 12.94 -15.20
N GLY A 87 1.40 12.10 -15.91
CA GLY A 87 1.84 10.77 -16.32
C GLY A 87 1.65 9.67 -15.27
N SER A 88 1.21 9.98 -14.03
CA SER A 88 0.83 8.95 -13.07
C SER A 88 -0.50 8.28 -13.47
N PHE A 89 -0.78 7.11 -12.87
CA PHE A 89 -2.06 6.42 -13.11
C PHE A 89 -3.24 7.16 -12.48
N SER A 90 -3.05 7.74 -11.30
CA SER A 90 -4.12 8.35 -10.52
C SER A 90 -4.59 9.67 -11.12
N THR A 91 -5.89 9.95 -10.99
CA THR A 91 -6.57 11.14 -11.50
C THR A 91 -7.38 11.82 -10.40
N THR A 92 -7.88 13.02 -10.68
CA THR A 92 -8.83 13.74 -9.82
C THR A 92 -10.22 13.78 -10.47
N GLY A 93 -11.25 14.05 -9.66
CA GLY A 93 -12.64 14.12 -10.12
C GLY A 93 -13.20 12.74 -10.48
N GLU A 94 -12.82 12.23 -11.63
CA GLU A 94 -13.21 10.90 -12.12
C GLU A 94 -12.04 9.91 -12.02
N GLY A 95 -12.36 8.64 -11.83
CA GLY A 95 -11.38 7.56 -11.81
C GLY A 95 -10.95 7.12 -13.21
N ARG A 96 -10.10 6.10 -13.26
CA ARG A 96 -9.56 5.54 -14.49
C ARG A 96 -9.69 4.01 -14.49
N PRO A 97 -10.05 3.37 -15.62
CA PRO A 97 -10.01 1.91 -15.75
C PRO A 97 -8.60 1.35 -15.54
N LEU A 98 -8.50 0.14 -14.98
CA LEU A 98 -7.21 -0.53 -14.78
C LEU A 98 -6.44 -0.74 -16.07
N ASP A 99 -7.15 -1.01 -17.18
CA ASP A 99 -6.56 -1.25 -18.51
C ASP A 99 -5.84 -0.04 -19.09
N ASP A 100 -6.05 1.15 -18.53
CA ASP A 100 -5.34 2.37 -18.95
C ASP A 100 -3.88 2.42 -18.45
N ALA A 101 -3.47 1.47 -17.59
CA ALA A 101 -2.07 1.32 -17.17
C ALA A 101 -1.28 0.58 -18.27
N VAL A 102 -0.82 1.32 -19.28
CA VAL A 102 -0.16 0.77 -20.48
C VAL A 102 1.14 0.03 -20.12
N ASP A 103 1.86 0.50 -19.09
CA ASP A 103 3.13 -0.09 -18.64
C ASP A 103 2.91 -1.33 -17.74
N GLY A 104 1.63 -1.67 -17.48
CA GLY A 104 1.21 -2.83 -16.71
C GLY A 104 0.95 -2.53 -15.24
N ALA A 105 -0.10 -3.13 -14.71
CA ALA A 105 -0.53 -2.91 -13.33
C ALA A 105 0.52 -3.35 -12.28
N ALA A 106 1.30 -4.38 -12.58
CA ALA A 106 2.35 -4.89 -11.69
C ALA A 106 3.60 -4.00 -11.63
N SER A 107 3.81 -3.16 -12.66
CA SER A 107 4.95 -2.24 -12.77
C SER A 107 4.61 -0.81 -12.33
N THR A 108 3.34 -0.51 -12.05
CA THR A 108 2.87 0.84 -11.75
C THR A 108 2.63 1.01 -10.26
N ILE A 109 3.49 1.77 -9.58
CA ILE A 109 3.35 2.15 -8.17
C ILE A 109 2.25 3.23 -8.07
N VAL A 110 1.25 2.99 -7.22
CA VAL A 110 0.13 3.91 -7.01
C VAL A 110 -0.02 4.39 -5.57
N VAL A 111 0.41 3.62 -4.57
CA VAL A 111 0.37 4.02 -3.16
C VAL A 111 1.77 4.02 -2.58
N VAL A 112 2.10 5.07 -1.84
CA VAL A 112 3.36 5.20 -1.11
C VAL A 112 3.12 5.57 0.36
N GLU A 113 4.08 5.23 1.22
CA GLU A 113 4.14 5.67 2.61
C GLU A 113 4.90 7.01 2.70
N ASP A 114 4.22 8.08 3.10
CA ASP A 114 4.86 9.37 3.42
C ASP A 114 4.76 9.65 4.92
N ARG A 115 5.71 9.12 5.68
CA ARG A 115 5.77 9.24 7.14
C ARG A 115 6.22 10.61 7.61
N ALA A 116 6.90 11.37 6.74
CA ALA A 116 7.33 12.71 7.07
C ALA A 116 6.15 13.70 7.10
N ASN A 117 5.10 13.42 6.30
CA ASN A 117 3.96 14.32 6.14
C ASN A 117 2.63 13.54 6.25
N PRO A 118 2.27 13.02 7.44
CA PRO A 118 0.99 12.35 7.63
C PRO A 118 -0.17 13.34 7.41
N VAL A 119 -1.32 12.83 6.98
CA VAL A 119 -2.49 13.65 6.69
C VAL A 119 -3.74 13.06 7.32
N ASN A 120 -4.73 13.90 7.63
CA ASN A 120 -6.05 13.43 8.05
C ASN A 120 -6.57 12.42 7.01
N TRP A 121 -7.04 11.25 7.48
CA TRP A 121 -7.42 10.16 6.61
C TRP A 121 -8.56 10.48 5.62
N MET A 122 -9.41 11.44 5.95
CA MET A 122 -10.50 11.90 5.09
C MET A 122 -10.08 13.01 4.12
N LYS A 123 -8.90 13.63 4.35
CA LYS A 123 -8.44 14.75 3.51
C LYS A 123 -8.22 14.29 2.08
N PRO A 124 -8.81 14.96 1.08
CA PRO A 124 -8.48 14.77 -0.31
C PRO A 124 -7.05 15.26 -0.57
N ASP A 125 -6.14 14.31 -0.69
CA ASP A 125 -4.70 14.57 -0.78
C ASP A 125 -4.03 13.48 -1.60
N GLY A 126 -3.09 13.89 -2.45
CA GLY A 126 -2.20 13.04 -3.22
C GLY A 126 -0.76 13.45 -2.97
N ILE A 127 0.18 12.75 -3.60
CA ILE A 127 1.61 13.05 -3.52
C ILE A 127 2.21 13.13 -4.92
N SER A 128 3.00 14.18 -5.21
CA SER A 128 3.71 14.27 -6.47
C SER A 128 4.74 13.16 -6.64
N ILE A 129 5.12 12.81 -7.87
CA ILE A 129 6.17 11.81 -8.12
C ILE A 129 7.48 12.21 -7.42
N ASN A 130 7.86 13.48 -7.45
CA ASN A 130 9.09 13.94 -6.80
C ASN A 130 9.04 13.77 -5.28
N ASP A 131 7.93 14.14 -4.65
CA ASP A 131 7.76 13.99 -3.19
C ASP A 131 7.64 12.51 -2.80
N ALA A 132 7.00 11.68 -3.64
CA ALA A 132 6.91 10.24 -3.43
C ALA A 132 8.29 9.57 -3.48
N ILE A 133 9.14 9.94 -4.45
CA ILE A 133 10.54 9.49 -4.50
C ILE A 133 11.29 9.95 -3.23
N ALA A 134 11.13 11.21 -2.84
CA ALA A 134 11.77 11.73 -1.63
C ALA A 134 11.30 10.98 -0.37
N ALA A 135 10.02 10.63 -0.27
CA ALA A 135 9.46 9.82 0.81
C ALA A 135 10.07 8.41 0.82
N CYS A 136 10.11 7.72 -0.33
CA CYS A 136 10.69 6.37 -0.46
C CYS A 136 12.19 6.31 -0.11
N LEU A 137 12.93 7.37 -0.39
CA LEU A 137 14.38 7.44 -0.13
C LEU A 137 14.74 8.05 1.22
N ASN A 138 13.75 8.48 2.01
CA ASN A 138 13.98 9.11 3.30
C ASN A 138 14.50 8.11 4.34
N LYS A 139 15.78 8.24 4.71
CA LYS A 139 16.46 7.36 5.67
C LYS A 139 16.04 7.58 7.13
N GLU A 140 15.40 8.68 7.44
CA GLU A 140 15.00 9.02 8.81
C GLU A 140 13.65 8.40 9.18
N THR A 141 12.76 8.25 8.19
CA THR A 141 11.40 7.74 8.37
C THR A 141 11.20 6.29 7.90
N CYS A 142 12.26 5.66 7.37
CA CYS A 142 12.20 4.30 6.87
C CYS A 142 11.99 3.27 7.98
N HIS A 143 11.44 2.12 7.60
CA HIS A 143 11.44 0.94 8.46
C HIS A 143 12.88 0.43 8.61
N CYS A 144 13.31 0.25 9.85
CA CYS A 144 14.51 -0.52 10.14
C CYS A 144 14.04 -1.94 10.46
N GLY A 145 14.48 -2.92 9.68
CA GLY A 145 14.22 -4.33 10.01
C GLY A 145 14.68 -4.60 11.44
N ALA A 146 13.75 -5.02 12.30
CA ALA A 146 14.06 -5.37 13.67
C ALA A 146 15.10 -6.50 13.69
N ALA A 147 16.09 -6.39 14.55
CA ALA A 147 17.26 -7.29 14.66
C ALA A 147 16.93 -8.73 15.09
N GLU A 148 15.66 -9.10 15.19
CA GLU A 148 15.22 -10.39 15.74
C GLU A 148 14.88 -11.48 14.71
N THR A 149 14.77 -11.14 13.46
CA THR A 149 14.65 -12.14 12.40
C THR A 149 15.90 -12.09 11.53
N ASN A 150 16.42 -13.23 11.07
CA ASN A 150 17.65 -13.43 10.28
C ASN A 150 17.86 -12.52 9.05
N TYR A 151 17.36 -11.30 9.11
CA TYR A 151 17.49 -10.24 8.11
C TYR A 151 18.81 -9.49 8.29
N ILE A 152 19.35 -9.03 7.22
CA ILE A 152 20.59 -8.26 7.19
C ILE A 152 20.40 -7.02 8.04
N LYS A 153 21.25 -6.87 9.05
CA LYS A 153 21.37 -5.71 9.91
C LYS A 153 21.51 -4.46 9.04
N GLY A 154 20.45 -3.63 8.95
CA GLY A 154 20.53 -2.31 8.34
C GLY A 154 19.71 -2.05 7.06
N SER A 155 18.91 -2.98 6.55
CA SER A 155 18.02 -2.66 5.42
C SER A 155 16.97 -1.64 5.85
N ARG A 156 17.02 -0.46 5.26
CA ARG A 156 16.04 0.62 5.44
C ARG A 156 15.11 0.61 4.24
N PHE A 157 13.80 0.54 4.47
CA PHE A 157 12.82 0.45 3.38
C PHE A 157 11.54 1.21 3.69
N HIS A 158 10.79 1.51 2.65
CA HIS A 158 9.41 1.95 2.67
C HIS A 158 8.54 0.95 1.90
N ASN A 159 7.29 0.77 2.32
CA ASN A 159 6.37 -0.04 1.55
C ASN A 159 5.68 0.83 0.50
N VAL A 160 5.49 0.25 -0.67
CA VAL A 160 4.67 0.81 -1.75
C VAL A 160 3.70 -0.25 -2.25
N ALA A 161 2.58 0.17 -2.82
CA ALA A 161 1.66 -0.74 -3.48
C ALA A 161 1.58 -0.43 -4.96
N THR A 162 1.61 -1.49 -5.77
CA THR A 162 1.37 -1.43 -7.19
C THR A 162 -0.12 -1.54 -7.52
N LEU A 163 -0.48 -1.18 -8.73
CA LEU A 163 -1.87 -1.13 -9.18
C LEU A 163 -2.53 -2.52 -9.20
N ASP A 164 -1.77 -3.61 -9.35
CA ASP A 164 -2.25 -5.00 -9.23
C ASP A 164 -2.53 -5.43 -7.79
N GLY A 165 -2.20 -4.58 -6.80
CA GLY A 165 -2.40 -4.81 -5.38
C GLY A 165 -1.22 -5.48 -4.67
N ALA A 166 -0.10 -5.73 -5.34
CA ALA A 166 1.11 -6.24 -4.70
C ALA A 166 1.78 -5.18 -3.82
N ILE A 167 2.43 -5.62 -2.74
CA ILE A 167 3.21 -4.75 -1.85
C ILE A 167 4.68 -5.02 -2.07
N HIS A 168 5.44 -3.96 -2.29
CA HIS A 168 6.89 -4.02 -2.48
C HIS A 168 7.61 -3.21 -1.41
N ARG A 169 8.79 -3.66 -1.03
CA ARG A 169 9.70 -2.97 -0.11
C ARG A 169 10.78 -2.27 -0.91
N ILE A 170 10.74 -0.97 -0.94
CA ILE A 170 11.72 -0.14 -1.66
C ILE A 170 12.84 0.24 -0.73
N GLY A 171 14.08 -0.08 -1.11
CA GLY A 171 15.27 0.31 -0.37
C GLY A 171 15.46 1.83 -0.37
N SER A 172 15.94 2.39 0.73
CA SER A 172 16.25 3.83 0.81
C SER A 172 17.46 4.26 -0.03
N ASP A 173 18.06 3.33 -0.74
CA ASP A 173 19.16 3.50 -1.71
C ASP A 173 18.74 3.13 -3.15
N ALA A 174 17.44 2.93 -3.38
CA ALA A 174 16.88 2.62 -4.69
C ALA A 174 17.17 3.76 -5.71
N ASP A 175 17.26 3.39 -6.98
CA ASP A 175 17.49 4.35 -8.07
C ASP A 175 16.26 5.28 -8.22
N PRO A 176 16.43 6.61 -8.08
CA PRO A 176 15.34 7.58 -8.23
C PRO A 176 14.69 7.58 -9.62
N GLU A 177 15.45 7.31 -10.68
CA GLU A 177 14.92 7.31 -12.04
C GLU A 177 14.07 6.05 -12.31
N LEU A 178 14.49 4.92 -11.76
CA LEU A 178 13.71 3.69 -11.83
C LEU A 178 12.40 3.82 -11.01
N LEU A 179 12.45 4.47 -9.83
CA LEU A 179 11.25 4.81 -9.05
C LEU A 179 10.32 5.75 -9.83
N ARG A 180 10.89 6.74 -10.52
CA ARG A 180 10.13 7.66 -11.37
C ARG A 180 9.39 6.93 -12.48
N ALA A 181 10.08 6.02 -13.18
CA ALA A 181 9.47 5.19 -14.22
C ALA A 181 8.35 4.31 -13.63
N ALA A 182 8.56 3.70 -12.46
CA ALA A 182 7.56 2.88 -11.80
C ALA A 182 6.32 3.66 -11.32
N MET A 183 6.40 4.97 -11.11
CA MET A 183 5.27 5.82 -10.72
C MET A 183 4.51 6.42 -11.90
N ARG A 184 5.00 6.22 -13.13
CA ARG A 184 4.30 6.55 -14.37
C ARG A 184 3.53 5.34 -14.90
N SER A 185 2.55 5.56 -15.76
CA SER A 185 1.66 4.48 -16.20
C SER A 185 1.55 4.35 -17.71
N ALA A 186 2.20 5.25 -18.48
CA ALA A 186 2.06 5.31 -19.92
C ALA A 186 3.28 5.94 -20.61
N ASP A 187 4.48 5.75 -20.09
CA ASP A 187 5.71 6.24 -20.72
C ASP A 187 6.41 5.14 -21.55
N GLY A 188 5.84 3.94 -21.59
CA GLY A 188 6.37 2.79 -22.33
C GLY A 188 7.50 2.06 -21.59
N VAL A 189 7.72 2.37 -20.31
CA VAL A 189 8.75 1.76 -19.48
C VAL A 189 8.08 0.91 -18.40
N SER A 190 8.29 -0.39 -18.45
CA SER A 190 7.83 -1.33 -17.41
C SER A 190 9.03 -1.76 -16.55
N PRO A 191 9.36 -1.04 -15.48
CA PRO A 191 10.53 -1.36 -14.66
C PRO A 191 10.35 -2.68 -13.91
N ASP A 192 11.44 -3.41 -13.74
CA ASP A 192 11.48 -4.55 -12.83
C ASP A 192 11.63 -4.03 -11.39
N LEU A 193 10.55 -4.10 -10.62
CA LEU A 193 10.53 -3.64 -9.23
C LEU A 193 11.44 -4.47 -8.30
N SER A 194 11.92 -5.62 -8.74
CA SER A 194 12.90 -6.41 -7.98
C SER A 194 14.24 -5.67 -7.85
N GLU A 195 14.59 -4.80 -8.80
CA GLU A 195 15.79 -3.96 -8.75
C GLU A 195 15.69 -2.84 -7.70
N LEU A 196 14.47 -2.43 -7.34
CA LEU A 196 14.20 -1.43 -6.29
C LEU A 196 14.12 -2.05 -4.89
N SER A 197 13.95 -3.38 -4.83
CA SER A 197 13.67 -4.09 -3.58
C SER A 197 14.92 -4.21 -2.71
N CYS A 198 14.77 -3.96 -1.42
CA CYS A 198 15.81 -4.24 -0.43
C CYS A 198 15.79 -5.71 0.06
N ASP A 199 14.97 -6.56 -0.51
CA ASP A 199 14.82 -7.97 -0.14
C ASP A 199 15.98 -8.84 -0.68
N THR A 200 17.22 -8.39 -0.54
CA THR A 200 18.39 -9.26 -0.68
C THR A 200 18.42 -10.23 0.49
N PHE A 201 17.74 -11.35 0.35
CA PHE A 201 17.88 -12.47 1.26
C PHE A 201 19.32 -13.02 1.18
N VAL A 202 20.19 -12.57 2.07
CA VAL A 202 21.42 -13.29 2.32
C VAL A 202 21.06 -14.51 3.14
N HIS A 203 20.91 -15.63 2.45
CA HIS A 203 20.80 -16.92 3.06
C HIS A 203 21.97 -17.18 4.00
N LYS A 204 21.74 -17.14 5.32
CA LYS A 204 22.65 -17.83 6.24
C LYS A 204 22.31 -19.31 6.18
N PRO A 205 23.24 -20.18 5.72
CA PRO A 205 22.96 -21.61 5.53
C PRO A 205 22.57 -22.38 6.79
N GLY A 206 22.52 -21.74 7.95
CA GLY A 206 22.12 -22.36 9.22
C GLY A 206 20.62 -22.33 9.56
N GLY A 207 19.81 -21.48 8.85
CA GLY A 207 18.38 -21.35 9.15
C GLY A 207 17.47 -22.39 8.50
N TYR A 208 17.95 -23.11 7.49
CA TYR A 208 17.16 -24.08 6.74
C TYR A 208 17.01 -25.44 7.38
N VAL A 209 17.93 -25.83 8.27
CA VAL A 209 17.88 -27.15 8.92
C VAL A 209 16.60 -27.28 9.74
N GLY A 210 16.16 -26.23 10.42
CA GLY A 210 14.91 -26.22 11.17
C GLY A 210 13.67 -26.28 10.29
N LEU A 211 13.63 -25.55 9.17
CA LEU A 211 12.49 -25.50 8.26
C LEU A 211 12.36 -26.81 7.46
N VAL A 212 13.48 -27.37 6.98
CA VAL A 212 13.49 -28.65 6.27
C VAL A 212 13.09 -29.79 7.20
N LEU A 213 13.55 -29.81 8.46
CA LEU A 213 13.10 -30.77 9.48
C LEU A 213 11.61 -30.61 9.79
N TYR A 214 11.10 -29.38 9.89
CA TYR A 214 9.68 -29.12 10.13
C TYR A 214 8.81 -29.57 8.95
N VAL A 215 9.22 -29.29 7.72
CA VAL A 215 8.51 -29.73 6.49
C VAL A 215 8.60 -31.25 6.33
N LEU A 216 9.73 -31.88 6.66
CA LEU A 216 9.88 -33.33 6.63
C LEU A 216 9.05 -34.03 7.72
N LEU A 217 8.92 -33.42 8.90
CA LEU A 217 8.07 -33.95 9.98
C LEU A 217 6.57 -33.80 9.69
N LEU A 218 6.15 -32.73 8.98
CA LEU A 218 4.77 -32.53 8.55
C LEU A 218 4.43 -33.26 7.25
N GLY A 219 5.43 -33.61 6.44
CA GLY A 219 5.29 -34.28 5.15
C GLY A 219 5.29 -35.83 5.21
N LEU A 220 5.46 -36.42 6.39
CA LEU A 220 5.33 -37.86 6.52
C LEU A 220 3.83 -38.24 6.53
N PRO A 221 3.33 -38.94 5.47
CA PRO A 221 1.98 -39.46 5.49
C PRO A 221 1.87 -40.43 6.66
N GLY A 222 0.77 -40.36 7.42
CA GLY A 222 0.48 -41.17 8.60
C GLY A 222 0.37 -42.64 8.36
N TRP A 223 1.39 -43.24 7.79
CA TRP A 223 1.44 -44.67 7.41
C TRP A 223 2.15 -45.54 8.43
N PHE A 224 2.72 -44.98 9.48
CA PHE A 224 3.52 -45.76 10.44
C PHE A 224 2.82 -46.09 11.78
N LEU A 225 1.53 -45.84 11.94
CA LEU A 225 0.78 -46.21 13.15
C LEU A 225 -0.35 -47.23 12.88
N ARG A 226 -0.13 -48.14 11.98
CA ARG A 226 -0.97 -49.36 11.94
C ARG A 226 -0.19 -50.54 12.47
N LYS A 227 0.07 -50.54 13.75
CA LYS A 227 0.60 -51.71 14.44
C LYS A 227 -0.55 -52.73 14.65
N ARG A 228 -0.37 -53.87 14.01
CA ARG A 228 -1.13 -55.10 14.15
C ARG A 228 -1.46 -55.44 15.60
N SER A 229 -2.75 -55.62 15.90
CA SER A 229 -3.19 -56.54 16.96
C SER A 229 -3.57 -57.86 16.27
N THR A 230 -2.78 -58.87 16.47
CA THR A 230 -3.12 -60.26 16.26
C THR A 230 -3.02 -60.98 17.58
N VAL A 231 -4.10 -61.70 17.87
CA VAL A 231 -4.39 -62.72 18.88
C VAL A 231 -4.80 -62.16 20.24
#